data_05823867b7e3295e94130229807b2ffb
#
_entry.id   05823867b7e3295e94130229807b2ffb
#
_cell.length_a   1.000
_cell.length_b   1.000
_cell.length_c   1.000
_cell.angle_alpha   90.00
_cell.angle_beta   90.00
_cell.angle_gamma   90.00
#
_symmetry.space_group_name_H-M   'P 1'
#
loop_
_entity.id
_entity.type
_entity.pdbx_description
1 polymer ?
#
loop_
_entity_poly.entity_id
_entity_poly.type
_entity_poly.pdbx_seq_one_letter_code
_entity_poly.pdbx_strand_id
1 'polypeptide(L)'
;HFGIADYAASTKAKTTGIGTQNPKYSVLTDPDAKGKREVVWSDMWHYPLSRMVIAARAAGLRPVDGPFGEIKDSDAYESSANRAAVLGCEGKWAIHPSQIDLANKIFTPPEEEVKKAKRILEAMEEAQKQGKGAASLDGRLIDLASVRQAEVMVQKAELIKK
;
A
#
# COMPACT_ATOMS: atom_id res chain seq x y z
N HIS A 1 12.42 -5.13 4.22
CA HIS A 1 11.59 -6.16 3.55
C HIS A 1 10.81 -6.94 4.60
N PHE A 2 9.56 -7.27 4.29
CA PHE A 2 8.74 -8.10 5.16
C PHE A 2 9.01 -9.59 4.90
N GLY A 3 9.77 -10.23 5.78
CA GLY A 3 10.03 -11.68 5.73
C GLY A 3 8.81 -12.48 6.18
N ILE A 4 7.76 -12.51 5.36
CA ILE A 4 6.43 -13.04 5.72
C ILE A 4 6.46 -14.52 6.15
N ALA A 5 7.30 -15.34 5.51
CA ALA A 5 7.46 -16.75 5.87
C ALA A 5 8.18 -16.91 7.22
N ASP A 6 9.27 -16.14 7.42
CA ASP A 6 10.03 -16.16 8.67
C ASP A 6 9.22 -15.59 9.84
N TYR A 7 8.44 -14.54 9.58
CA TYR A 7 7.50 -13.99 10.55
C TYR A 7 6.49 -15.04 10.98
N ALA A 8 5.84 -15.72 10.02
CA ALA A 8 4.87 -16.77 10.32
C ALA A 8 5.49 -17.93 11.12
N ALA A 9 6.69 -18.35 10.75
CA ALA A 9 7.41 -19.40 11.47
C ALA A 9 7.75 -18.97 12.91
N SER A 10 8.29 -17.75 13.07
CA SER A 10 8.70 -17.23 14.38
C SER A 10 7.51 -17.01 15.34
N THR A 11 6.38 -16.56 14.80
CA THR A 11 5.15 -16.33 15.59
C THR A 11 4.28 -17.56 15.72
N LYS A 12 4.66 -18.68 15.08
CA LYS A 12 3.87 -19.92 14.99
C LYS A 12 2.47 -19.69 14.40
N ALA A 13 2.35 -18.73 13.48
CA ALA A 13 1.09 -18.42 12.81
C ALA A 13 0.68 -19.59 11.89
N LYS A 14 -0.62 -19.91 11.90
CA LYS A 14 -1.16 -20.94 11.00
C LYS A 14 -1.38 -20.35 9.62
N THR A 15 -0.46 -20.61 8.71
CA THR A 15 -0.53 -20.18 7.31
C THR A 15 -0.88 -21.37 6.40
N THR A 16 -1.46 -21.06 5.25
CA THR A 16 -1.76 -22.06 4.20
C THR A 16 -0.75 -22.00 3.06
N GLY A 17 -0.02 -20.88 2.93
CA GLY A 17 1.02 -20.66 1.94
C GLY A 17 1.78 -19.37 2.23
N ILE A 18 2.83 -19.10 1.45
CA ILE A 18 3.67 -17.91 1.63
C ILE A 18 2.89 -16.65 1.21
N GLY A 19 2.57 -15.81 2.16
CA GLY A 19 1.86 -14.54 1.93
C GLY A 19 0.36 -14.68 1.66
N THR A 20 -0.18 -15.89 1.66
CA THR A 20 -1.61 -16.13 1.48
C THR A 20 -2.40 -15.79 2.75
N GLN A 21 -3.67 -15.49 2.58
CA GLN A 21 -4.60 -15.32 3.70
C GLN A 21 -5.09 -16.69 4.20
N ASN A 22 -5.26 -16.83 5.50
CA ASN A 22 -5.90 -18.01 6.04
C ASN A 22 -7.42 -17.79 6.12
N PRO A 23 -8.24 -18.58 5.39
CA PRO A 23 -9.69 -18.42 5.39
C PRO A 23 -10.35 -18.59 6.76
N LYS A 24 -9.66 -19.21 7.72
CA LYS A 24 -10.13 -19.32 9.11
C LYS A 24 -9.91 -18.05 9.94
N TYR A 25 -9.11 -17.07 9.42
CA TYR A 25 -8.95 -15.77 10.06
C TYR A 25 -10.06 -14.83 9.60
N SER A 26 -11.26 -15.06 10.13
CA SER A 26 -12.48 -14.35 9.79
C SER A 26 -13.36 -14.17 11.02
N VAL A 27 -14.29 -13.24 10.94
CA VAL A 27 -15.28 -12.95 11.98
C VAL A 27 -16.68 -13.23 11.44
N LEU A 28 -17.52 -13.86 12.24
CA LEU A 28 -18.95 -13.97 11.93
C LEU A 28 -19.67 -12.73 12.43
N THR A 29 -20.54 -12.17 11.60
CA THR A 29 -21.45 -11.09 12.02
C THR A 29 -22.48 -11.64 13.02
N ASP A 30 -23.17 -10.74 13.71
CA ASP A 30 -24.40 -11.11 14.40
C ASP A 30 -25.44 -11.65 13.40
N PRO A 31 -26.36 -12.53 13.85
CA PRO A 31 -27.41 -13.04 12.98
C PRO A 31 -28.36 -11.91 12.57
N ASP A 32 -28.76 -11.91 11.31
CA ASP A 32 -29.83 -11.04 10.83
C ASP A 32 -31.21 -11.51 11.34
N ALA A 33 -32.27 -10.80 10.95
CA ALA A 33 -33.64 -11.14 11.36
C ALA A 33 -34.10 -12.55 10.92
N LYS A 34 -33.37 -13.19 9.99
CA LYS A 34 -33.59 -14.56 9.52
C LYS A 34 -32.64 -15.58 10.12
N GLY A 35 -31.79 -15.14 11.08
CA GLY A 35 -30.80 -15.99 11.72
C GLY A 35 -29.54 -16.24 10.87
N LYS A 36 -29.40 -15.60 9.70
CA LYS A 36 -28.24 -15.73 8.82
C LYS A 36 -27.07 -14.89 9.35
N ARG A 37 -25.88 -15.47 9.33
CA ARG A 37 -24.62 -14.78 9.62
C ARG A 37 -23.76 -14.65 8.36
N GLU A 38 -23.00 -13.62 8.26
CA GLU A 38 -22.02 -13.42 7.20
C GLU A 38 -20.60 -13.61 7.74
N VAL A 39 -19.70 -14.06 6.88
CA VAL A 39 -18.28 -14.19 7.16
C VAL A 39 -17.59 -12.93 6.68
N VAL A 40 -17.01 -12.16 7.60
CA VAL A 40 -16.19 -11.00 7.28
C VAL A 40 -14.73 -11.42 7.37
N TRP A 41 -14.02 -11.26 6.27
CA TRP A 41 -12.61 -11.56 6.17
C TRP A 41 -11.77 -10.53 6.96
N SER A 42 -10.78 -11.06 7.69
CA SER A 42 -9.76 -10.25 8.33
C SER A 42 -8.41 -10.47 7.62
N ASP A 43 -7.63 -9.42 7.50
CA ASP A 43 -6.29 -9.50 6.93
C ASP A 43 -5.27 -9.80 8.04
N MET A 44 -4.78 -11.05 8.10
CA MET A 44 -3.83 -11.47 9.11
C MET A 44 -2.46 -10.78 8.99
N TRP A 45 -2.15 -10.21 7.83
CA TRP A 45 -0.89 -9.52 7.57
C TRP A 45 -0.95 -8.01 7.81
N HIS A 46 -2.15 -7.46 8.02
CA HIS A 46 -2.33 -6.02 8.19
C HIS A 46 -1.47 -5.45 9.33
N TYR A 47 -1.55 -6.01 10.51
CA TYR A 47 -0.82 -5.49 11.67
C TYR A 47 0.70 -5.58 11.52
N PRO A 48 1.31 -6.75 11.22
CA PRO A 48 2.76 -6.84 11.11
C PRO A 48 3.31 -6.02 9.94
N LEU A 49 2.59 -5.94 8.82
CA LEU A 49 2.99 -5.13 7.68
C LEU A 49 2.94 -3.63 8.02
N SER A 50 1.88 -3.15 8.66
CA SER A 50 1.76 -1.77 9.14
C SER A 50 2.88 -1.41 10.12
N ARG A 51 3.20 -2.30 11.07
CA ARG A 51 4.30 -2.11 12.02
C ARG A 51 5.65 -2.00 11.31
N MET A 52 5.89 -2.85 10.32
CA MET A 52 7.12 -2.79 9.52
C MET A 52 7.22 -1.49 8.73
N VAL A 53 6.12 -1.04 8.10
CA VAL A 53 6.08 0.23 7.37
C VAL A 53 6.41 1.41 8.28
N ILE A 54 5.78 1.49 9.46
CA ILE A 54 6.03 2.56 10.44
C ILE A 54 7.50 2.56 10.88
N ALA A 55 8.04 1.40 11.24
CA ALA A 55 9.42 1.27 11.70
C ALA A 55 10.43 1.64 10.60
N ALA A 56 10.21 1.19 9.37
CA ALA A 56 11.05 1.52 8.23
C ALA A 56 11.04 3.03 7.96
N ARG A 57 9.87 3.67 7.95
CA ARG A 57 9.75 5.13 7.73
C ARG A 57 10.40 5.93 8.84
N ALA A 58 10.23 5.54 10.09
CA ALA A 58 10.90 6.19 11.23
C ALA A 58 12.42 6.13 11.14
N ALA A 59 12.96 5.07 10.52
CA ALA A 59 14.39 4.91 10.29
C ALA A 59 14.88 5.46 8.93
N GLY A 60 14.05 6.17 8.17
CA GLY A 60 14.39 6.69 6.84
C GLY A 60 14.57 5.59 5.77
N LEU A 61 14.03 4.39 6.02
CA LEU A 61 14.15 3.25 5.11
C LEU A 61 12.91 3.11 4.21
N ARG A 62 13.11 2.44 3.08
CA ARG A 62 12.04 2.12 2.13
C ARG A 62 11.41 0.77 2.49
N PRO A 63 10.12 0.71 2.89
CA PRO A 63 9.44 -0.54 3.20
C PRO A 63 9.09 -1.29 1.92
N VAL A 64 9.39 -2.58 1.89
CA VAL A 64 9.07 -3.47 0.77
C VAL A 64 8.36 -4.70 1.31
N ASP A 65 7.23 -5.06 0.71
CA ASP A 65 6.48 -6.27 1.06
C ASP A 65 7.21 -7.54 0.59
N GLY A 66 6.90 -8.63 1.23
CA GLY A 66 7.52 -9.93 1.02
C GLY A 66 6.97 -10.72 -0.17
N PRO A 67 7.39 -11.99 -0.29
CA PRO A 67 6.95 -12.87 -1.37
C PRO A 67 5.49 -13.30 -1.24
N PHE A 68 4.93 -13.73 -2.39
CA PHE A 68 3.64 -14.39 -2.49
C PHE A 68 3.81 -15.71 -3.25
N GLY A 69 3.47 -16.83 -2.60
CA GLY A 69 3.85 -18.16 -3.06
C GLY A 69 3.01 -18.73 -4.19
N GLU A 70 1.74 -18.30 -4.33
CA GLU A 70 0.83 -18.84 -5.35
C GLU A 70 1.08 -18.17 -6.71
N ILE A 71 2.13 -18.61 -7.39
CA ILE A 71 2.63 -18.01 -8.65
C ILE A 71 1.63 -18.08 -9.82
N LYS A 72 0.62 -18.95 -9.74
CA LYS A 72 -0.42 -19.11 -10.77
C LYS A 72 -1.66 -18.25 -10.48
N ASP A 73 -1.76 -17.66 -9.32
CA ASP A 73 -2.88 -16.83 -8.89
C ASP A 73 -2.51 -15.34 -8.97
N SER A 74 -2.64 -14.80 -10.18
CA SER A 74 -2.34 -13.39 -10.47
C SER A 74 -3.23 -12.43 -9.69
N ASP A 75 -4.52 -12.76 -9.53
CA ASP A 75 -5.48 -11.90 -8.86
C ASP A 75 -5.17 -11.78 -7.36
N ALA A 76 -4.81 -12.90 -6.74
CA ALA A 76 -4.39 -12.91 -5.33
C ALA A 76 -3.05 -12.17 -5.13
N TYR A 77 -2.10 -12.28 -6.07
CA TYR A 77 -0.88 -11.49 -6.04
C TYR A 77 -1.18 -9.99 -6.15
N GLU A 78 -1.99 -9.57 -7.13
CA GLU A 78 -2.41 -8.16 -7.29
C GLU A 78 -3.12 -7.65 -6.03
N SER A 79 -4.05 -8.40 -5.48
CA SER A 79 -4.75 -8.05 -4.23
C SER A 79 -3.77 -7.84 -3.07
N SER A 80 -2.82 -8.75 -2.90
CA SER A 80 -1.77 -8.65 -1.87
C SER A 80 -0.88 -7.43 -2.09
N ALA A 81 -0.45 -7.16 -3.33
CA ALA A 81 0.38 -6.02 -3.68
C ALA A 81 -0.34 -4.68 -3.47
N ASN A 82 -1.61 -4.58 -3.85
CA ASN A 82 -2.43 -3.39 -3.62
C ASN A 82 -2.57 -3.07 -2.13
N ARG A 83 -2.83 -4.08 -1.29
CA ARG A 83 -2.88 -3.87 0.17
C ARG A 83 -1.56 -3.33 0.71
N ALA A 84 -0.43 -3.90 0.28
CA ALA A 84 0.88 -3.44 0.67
C ALA A 84 1.15 -1.99 0.22
N ALA A 85 0.77 -1.63 -1.01
CA ALA A 85 0.90 -0.28 -1.55
C ALA A 85 0.05 0.73 -0.76
N VAL A 86 -1.21 0.38 -0.43
CA VAL A 86 -2.11 1.22 0.39
C VAL A 86 -1.55 1.44 1.79
N LEU A 87 -0.89 0.46 2.39
CA LEU A 87 -0.23 0.59 3.69
C LEU A 87 1.07 1.40 3.65
N GLY A 88 1.59 1.74 2.47
CA GLY A 88 2.78 2.56 2.31
C GLY A 88 4.05 1.81 1.93
N CYS A 89 3.97 0.54 1.53
CA CYS A 89 5.08 -0.16 0.90
C CYS A 89 5.41 0.45 -0.47
N GLU A 90 6.68 0.42 -0.84
CA GLU A 90 7.17 0.96 -2.12
C GLU A 90 7.41 -0.11 -3.18
N GLY A 91 7.22 -1.36 -2.81
CA GLY A 91 7.39 -2.51 -3.69
C GLY A 91 6.97 -3.80 -3.02
N LYS A 92 7.00 -4.88 -3.77
CA LYS A 92 6.75 -6.25 -3.33
C LYS A 92 7.70 -7.20 -4.05
N TRP A 93 8.09 -8.29 -3.39
CA TRP A 93 8.90 -9.32 -4.03
C TRP A 93 8.13 -9.99 -5.16
N ALA A 94 8.81 -10.13 -6.29
CA ALA A 94 8.44 -11.04 -7.37
C ALA A 94 9.37 -12.26 -7.30
N ILE A 95 8.83 -13.42 -6.98
CA ILE A 95 9.59 -14.69 -6.91
C ILE A 95 9.43 -15.53 -8.17
N HIS A 96 8.63 -15.04 -9.13
CA HIS A 96 8.43 -15.64 -10.44
C HIS A 96 8.27 -14.54 -11.50
N PRO A 97 8.72 -14.75 -12.75
CA PRO A 97 8.61 -13.76 -13.82
C PRO A 97 7.18 -13.22 -14.03
N SER A 98 6.15 -14.06 -13.90
CA SER A 98 4.75 -13.63 -14.03
C SER A 98 4.30 -12.58 -13.02
N GLN A 99 5.04 -12.37 -11.95
CA GLN A 99 4.72 -11.38 -10.91
C GLN A 99 5.38 -10.01 -11.17
N ILE A 100 6.35 -9.92 -12.08
CA ILE A 100 7.14 -8.70 -12.30
C ILE A 100 6.26 -7.57 -12.84
N ASP A 101 5.52 -7.83 -13.92
CA ASP A 101 4.68 -6.83 -14.57
C ASP A 101 3.54 -6.39 -13.65
N LEU A 102 2.98 -7.32 -12.86
CA LEU A 102 1.94 -7.03 -11.87
C LEU A 102 2.48 -6.09 -10.77
N ALA A 103 3.66 -6.38 -10.24
CA ALA A 103 4.31 -5.52 -9.25
C ALA A 103 4.58 -4.14 -9.83
N ASN A 104 5.20 -4.06 -11.02
CA ASN A 104 5.50 -2.80 -11.67
C ASN A 104 4.25 -1.96 -11.92
N LYS A 105 3.16 -2.56 -12.40
CA LYS A 105 1.87 -1.89 -12.62
C LYS A 105 1.33 -1.26 -11.32
N ILE A 106 1.37 -2.01 -10.20
CA ILE A 106 0.80 -1.55 -8.93
C ILE A 106 1.65 -0.49 -8.25
N PHE A 107 2.96 -0.65 -8.29
CA PHE A 107 3.87 0.27 -7.59
C PHE A 107 4.34 1.44 -8.44
N THR A 108 3.97 1.52 -9.72
CA THR A 108 4.17 2.71 -10.55
C THR A 108 3.02 3.68 -10.34
N PRO A 109 3.30 4.95 -9.97
CA PRO A 109 2.24 5.94 -9.82
C PRO A 109 1.49 6.15 -11.13
N PRO A 110 0.14 6.14 -11.12
CA PRO A 110 -0.65 6.47 -12.30
C PRO A 110 -0.35 7.88 -12.81
N GLU A 111 -0.29 8.04 -14.13
CA GLU A 111 0.06 9.34 -14.74
C GLU A 111 -0.86 10.48 -14.30
N GLU A 112 -2.16 10.20 -14.17
CA GLU A 112 -3.15 11.20 -13.71
C GLU A 112 -2.92 11.62 -12.25
N GLU A 113 -2.47 10.70 -11.40
CA GLU A 113 -2.13 11.03 -10.01
C GLU A 113 -0.86 11.87 -9.96
N VAL A 114 0.13 11.58 -10.81
CA VAL A 114 1.34 12.40 -10.94
C VAL A 114 1.01 13.81 -11.43
N LYS A 115 0.15 13.95 -12.42
CA LYS A 115 -0.34 15.27 -12.90
C LYS A 115 -1.03 16.04 -11.77
N LYS A 116 -1.90 15.37 -11.01
CA LYS A 116 -2.57 15.98 -9.86
C LYS A 116 -1.58 16.40 -8.78
N ALA A 117 -0.59 15.56 -8.48
CA ALA A 117 0.46 15.88 -7.51
C ALA A 117 1.24 17.14 -7.93
N LYS A 118 1.61 17.28 -9.20
CA LYS A 118 2.26 18.50 -9.72
C LYS A 118 1.40 19.74 -9.53
N ARG A 119 0.09 19.68 -9.85
CA ARG A 119 -0.85 20.78 -9.62
C ARG A 119 -0.96 21.17 -8.14
N ILE A 120 -0.86 20.21 -7.22
CA ILE A 120 -0.84 20.48 -5.78
C ILE A 120 0.42 21.30 -5.41
N LEU A 121 1.59 20.91 -5.92
CA LEU A 121 2.84 21.63 -5.66
C LEU A 121 2.79 23.06 -6.22
N GLU A 122 2.33 23.22 -7.44
CA GLU A 122 2.17 24.53 -8.11
C GLU A 122 1.19 25.44 -7.33
N ALA A 123 0.04 24.91 -6.90
CA ALA A 123 -0.95 25.67 -6.14
C ALA A 123 -0.40 26.14 -4.78
N MET A 124 0.39 25.31 -4.11
CA MET A 124 0.99 25.68 -2.83
C MET A 124 2.11 26.71 -3.02
N GLU A 125 2.95 26.57 -4.05
CA GLU A 125 3.99 27.54 -4.37
C GLU A 125 3.39 28.94 -4.62
N GLU A 126 2.29 29.00 -5.38
CA GLU A 126 1.59 30.25 -5.63
C GLU A 126 0.97 30.85 -4.36
N ALA A 127 0.39 30.02 -3.50
CA ALA A 127 -0.13 30.46 -2.20
C ALA A 127 0.98 31.02 -1.30
N GLN A 128 2.14 30.38 -1.28
CA GLN A 128 3.30 30.85 -0.50
C GLN A 128 3.83 32.20 -1.00
N LYS A 129 3.89 32.42 -2.33
CA LYS A 129 4.24 33.75 -2.91
C LYS A 129 3.27 34.85 -2.45
N GLN A 130 2.02 34.49 -2.15
CA GLN A 130 1.00 35.39 -1.60
C GLN A 130 0.99 35.48 -0.05
N GLY A 131 1.97 34.87 0.63
CA GLY A 131 2.05 34.84 2.09
C GLY A 131 1.01 33.94 2.78
N LYS A 132 0.39 33.01 2.05
CA LYS A 132 -0.61 32.08 2.57
C LYS A 132 0.04 30.74 2.94
N GLY A 133 -0.37 30.16 4.07
CA GLY A 133 0.12 28.86 4.54
C GLY A 133 -0.64 27.65 3.99
N ALA A 134 -1.71 27.87 3.23
CA ALA A 134 -2.54 26.84 2.61
C ALA A 134 -3.10 27.33 1.27
N ALA A 135 -3.42 26.39 0.38
CA ALA A 135 -4.04 26.65 -0.92
C ALA A 135 -5.37 25.91 -1.04
N SER A 136 -6.16 26.24 -2.06
CA SER A 136 -7.33 25.48 -2.47
C SER A 136 -7.13 25.01 -3.92
N LEU A 137 -7.35 23.74 -4.17
CA LEU A 137 -7.30 23.14 -5.50
C LEU A 137 -8.54 22.25 -5.69
N ASP A 138 -9.32 22.49 -6.75
CA ASP A 138 -10.55 21.75 -7.07
C ASP A 138 -11.51 21.66 -5.86
N GLY A 139 -11.64 22.75 -5.08
CA GLY A 139 -12.50 22.84 -3.89
C GLY A 139 -12.00 22.10 -2.65
N ARG A 140 -10.76 21.58 -2.68
CA ARG A 140 -10.12 20.90 -1.54
C ARG A 140 -9.00 21.74 -0.95
N LEU A 141 -8.90 21.70 0.37
CA LEU A 141 -7.79 22.32 1.08
C LEU A 141 -6.49 21.56 0.80
N ILE A 142 -5.45 22.29 0.45
CA ILE A 142 -4.06 21.82 0.31
C ILE A 142 -3.25 22.36 1.47
N ASP A 143 -2.70 21.46 2.27
CA ASP A 143 -1.84 21.74 3.41
C ASP A 143 -0.44 21.13 3.21
N LEU A 144 0.44 21.27 4.21
CA LEU A 144 1.78 20.69 4.17
C LEU A 144 1.78 19.14 4.06
N ALA A 145 0.77 18.46 4.59
CA ALA A 145 0.69 17.01 4.44
C ALA A 145 0.40 16.61 3.00
N SER A 146 -0.51 17.33 2.34
CA SER A 146 -0.81 17.19 0.90
C SER A 146 0.43 17.45 0.03
N VAL A 147 1.23 18.47 0.37
CA VAL A 147 2.48 18.78 -0.33
C VAL A 147 3.49 17.64 -0.21
N ARG A 148 3.73 17.14 1.00
CA ARG A 148 4.67 16.03 1.22
C ARG A 148 4.27 14.77 0.44
N GLN A 149 2.98 14.45 0.39
CA GLN A 149 2.49 13.31 -0.42
C GLN A 149 2.71 13.55 -1.91
N ALA A 150 2.47 14.76 -2.39
CA ALA A 150 2.67 15.13 -3.79
C ALA A 150 4.16 15.07 -4.19
N GLU A 151 5.06 15.56 -3.35
CA GLU A 151 6.52 15.48 -3.56
C GLU A 151 6.99 14.04 -3.70
N VAL A 152 6.58 13.15 -2.78
CA VAL A 152 6.95 11.72 -2.83
C VAL A 152 6.46 11.07 -4.13
N MET A 153 5.23 11.38 -4.56
CA MET A 153 4.66 10.84 -5.79
C MET A 153 5.41 11.31 -7.04
N VAL A 154 5.73 12.59 -7.13
CA VAL A 154 6.49 13.16 -8.27
C VAL A 154 7.89 12.59 -8.30
N GLN A 155 8.60 12.55 -7.16
CA GLN A 155 9.95 11.98 -7.07
C GLN A 155 9.97 10.50 -7.50
N LYS A 156 8.99 9.72 -7.06
CA LYS A 156 8.88 8.31 -7.46
C LYS A 156 8.67 8.16 -8.96
N ALA A 157 7.80 8.96 -9.55
CA ALA A 157 7.56 8.95 -11.00
C ALA A 157 8.80 9.33 -11.82
N GLU A 158 9.62 10.25 -11.33
CA GLU A 158 10.88 10.67 -11.98
C GLU A 158 11.95 9.57 -11.91
N LEU A 159 12.03 8.85 -10.79
CA LEU A 159 12.97 7.73 -10.65
C LEU A 159 12.66 6.55 -11.58
N ILE A 160 11.38 6.30 -11.86
CA ILE A 160 10.94 5.20 -12.74
C ILE A 160 11.20 5.53 -14.22
N LYS A 161 11.24 6.82 -14.61
CA LYS A 161 11.51 7.24 -15.99
C LYS A 161 12.99 7.18 -16.39
N LYS A 162 13.88 6.99 -15.45
CA LYS A 162 15.33 6.81 -15.66
C LYS A 162 15.69 5.36 -15.92
#